data_8c08f08e0abf6cd53590f9c20d110dcc
#
_entry.id   8c08f08e0abf6cd53590f9c20d110dcc
#
_cell.length_a   1.000
_cell.length_b   1.000
_cell.length_c   1.000
_cell.angle_alpha   90.00
_cell.angle_beta   90.00
_cell.angle_gamma   90.00
#
_symmetry.space_group_name_H-M   'P 1'
#
loop_
_entity.id
_entity.type
_entity.pdbx_description
1 polymer ?
#
loop_
_entity_poly.entity_id
_entity_poly.type
_entity_poly.pdbx_seq_one_letter_code
_entity_poly.pdbx_strand_id
1 'polypeptide(L)'
;MFKKFEEIDAWKRGRRLVKRIYALTNEGLFANDFGLKEQIRRAAVSVCSNIAEGFGRRGNKEFVQFLWFAKGSAAEVQSQLYHARDLKYVQHDTAKELYSEANLISAEIYSLIKTLSVNLTHVKV
;
A
#
# COMPACT_ATOMS: atom_id res chain seq x y z
N MET A 1 2.19 -11.27 18.59
CA MET A 1 3.09 -10.41 17.81
C MET A 1 2.69 -8.93 17.95
N PHE A 2 1.72 -8.45 17.17
CA PHE A 2 1.26 -7.07 17.30
C PHE A 2 0.04 -6.99 18.23
N LYS A 3 -0.04 -5.92 19.02
CA LYS A 3 -1.21 -5.66 19.86
C LYS A 3 -2.24 -4.78 19.16
N LYS A 4 -1.79 -3.97 18.22
CA LYS A 4 -2.64 -3.06 17.43
C LYS A 4 -2.01 -2.84 16.06
N PHE A 5 -2.85 -2.50 15.06
CA PHE A 5 -2.34 -2.36 13.69
C PHE A 5 -1.34 -1.22 13.54
N GLU A 6 -1.42 -0.22 14.38
CA GLU A 6 -0.49 0.93 14.34
C GLU A 6 0.95 0.54 14.62
N GLU A 7 1.20 -0.66 15.14
CA GLU A 7 2.54 -1.20 15.36
C GLU A 7 3.15 -1.81 14.09
N ILE A 8 2.35 -2.07 13.08
CA ILE A 8 2.80 -2.73 11.85
C ILE A 8 3.56 -1.73 10.97
N ASP A 9 4.83 -2.01 10.68
CA ASP A 9 5.68 -1.10 9.92
C ASP A 9 5.11 -0.79 8.54
N ALA A 10 4.57 -1.78 7.84
CA ALA A 10 3.96 -1.57 6.53
C ALA A 10 2.79 -0.59 6.62
N TRP A 11 2.00 -0.64 7.69
CA TRP A 11 0.91 0.32 7.89
C TRP A 11 1.44 1.73 8.11
N LYS A 12 2.48 1.88 8.93
CA LYS A 12 3.09 3.18 9.20
C LYS A 12 3.66 3.80 7.92
N ARG A 13 4.35 3.00 7.11
CA ARG A 13 4.89 3.45 5.82
C ARG A 13 3.77 3.79 4.84
N GLY A 14 2.72 2.97 4.83
CA GLY A 14 1.54 3.23 4.00
C GLY A 14 0.88 4.55 4.35
N ARG A 15 0.80 4.88 5.63
CA ARG A 15 0.24 6.14 6.09
C ARG A 15 1.05 7.33 5.55
N ARG A 16 2.38 7.22 5.56
CA ARG A 16 3.24 8.26 5.00
C ARG A 16 3.07 8.38 3.48
N LEU A 17 2.93 7.24 2.81
CA LEU A 17 2.68 7.22 1.37
C LEU A 17 1.37 7.93 1.02
N VAL A 18 0.31 7.68 1.76
CA VAL A 18 -0.98 8.36 1.58
C VAL A 18 -0.80 9.87 1.65
N LYS A 19 -0.10 10.35 2.67
CA LYS A 19 0.13 11.79 2.84
C LYS A 19 0.87 12.38 1.63
N ARG A 20 1.89 11.69 1.15
CA ARG A 20 2.67 12.15 0.00
C ARG A 20 1.86 12.13 -1.29
N ILE A 21 1.05 11.10 -1.50
CA ILE A 21 0.18 11.00 -2.68
C ILE A 21 -0.86 12.12 -2.68
N TYR A 22 -1.45 12.43 -1.54
CA TYR A 22 -2.41 13.52 -1.45
C TYR A 22 -1.76 14.87 -1.76
N ALA A 23 -0.56 15.11 -1.23
CA ALA A 23 0.16 16.35 -1.51
C ALA A 23 0.48 16.48 -3.00
N LEU A 24 1.01 15.40 -3.59
CA LEU A 24 1.38 15.38 -5.00
C LEU A 24 0.18 15.63 -5.92
N THR A 25 -0.94 14.99 -5.63
CA THR A 25 -2.14 15.05 -6.48
C THR A 25 -2.93 16.35 -6.30
N ASN A 26 -2.52 17.19 -5.37
CA ASN A 26 -3.13 18.50 -5.17
C ASN A 26 -2.47 19.58 -6.01
N GLU A 27 -1.41 19.26 -6.76
CA GLU A 27 -0.59 20.25 -7.44
C GLU A 27 -0.67 20.13 -8.96
N GLY A 28 -0.59 21.28 -9.63
CA GLY A 28 -0.42 21.37 -11.07
C GLY A 28 -1.48 20.64 -11.87
N LEU A 29 -1.06 20.06 -12.96
CA LEU A 29 -1.95 19.33 -13.88
C LEU A 29 -2.56 18.11 -13.26
N PHE A 30 -1.85 17.46 -12.31
CA PHE A 30 -2.38 16.28 -11.64
C PHE A 30 -3.68 16.59 -10.92
N ALA A 31 -3.75 17.75 -10.28
CA ALA A 31 -4.94 18.17 -9.53
C ALA A 31 -6.21 18.23 -10.40
N ASN A 32 -6.05 18.44 -11.69
CA ASN A 32 -7.16 18.59 -12.64
C ASN A 32 -7.60 17.26 -13.28
N ASP A 33 -6.79 16.22 -13.16
CA ASP A 33 -7.18 14.90 -13.65
C ASP A 33 -7.86 14.12 -12.54
N PHE A 34 -9.17 14.32 -12.40
CA PHE A 34 -9.94 13.72 -11.31
C PHE A 34 -9.91 12.20 -11.34
N GLY A 35 -9.90 11.60 -12.54
CA GLY A 35 -9.89 10.15 -12.68
C GLY A 35 -8.65 9.52 -12.09
N LEU A 36 -7.49 9.95 -12.56
CA LEU A 36 -6.21 9.40 -12.08
C LEU A 36 -5.93 9.79 -10.64
N LYS A 37 -6.21 11.06 -10.29
CA LYS A 37 -6.06 11.56 -8.94
C LYS A 37 -6.82 10.70 -7.94
N GLU A 38 -8.09 10.41 -8.23
CA GLU A 38 -8.93 9.62 -7.34
C GLU A 38 -8.44 8.17 -7.24
N GLN A 39 -8.06 7.58 -8.36
CA GLN A 39 -7.58 6.20 -8.39
C GLN A 39 -6.32 6.01 -7.56
N ILE A 40 -5.33 6.88 -7.70
CA ILE A 40 -4.07 6.71 -6.98
C ILE A 40 -4.25 6.98 -5.48
N ARG A 41 -5.10 7.93 -5.12
CA ARG A 41 -5.45 8.19 -3.72
C ARG A 41 -6.14 6.99 -3.10
N ARG A 42 -7.12 6.44 -3.80
CA ARG A 42 -7.86 5.27 -3.35
C ARG A 42 -6.94 4.07 -3.17
N ALA A 43 -6.06 3.83 -4.11
CA ALA A 43 -5.11 2.72 -4.02
C ALA A 43 -4.17 2.88 -2.83
N ALA A 44 -3.64 4.07 -2.61
CA ALA A 44 -2.74 4.34 -1.48
C ALA A 44 -3.45 4.12 -0.13
N VAL A 45 -4.67 4.66 0.02
CA VAL A 45 -5.47 4.47 1.23
C VAL A 45 -5.79 2.98 1.43
N SER A 46 -6.08 2.27 0.34
CA SER A 46 -6.44 0.86 0.38
C SER A 46 -5.32 -0.02 0.93
N VAL A 47 -4.05 0.35 0.73
CA VAL A 47 -2.93 -0.36 1.37
C VAL A 47 -3.12 -0.41 2.88
N CYS A 48 -3.33 0.75 3.49
CA CYS A 48 -3.50 0.86 4.94
C CYS A 48 -4.80 0.22 5.41
N SER A 49 -5.89 0.44 4.68
CA SER A 49 -7.21 -0.08 5.04
C SER A 49 -7.20 -1.61 5.08
N ASN A 50 -6.56 -2.25 4.11
CA ASN A 50 -6.50 -3.71 4.09
C ASN A 50 -5.62 -4.28 5.20
N ILE A 51 -4.51 -3.62 5.53
CA ILE A 51 -3.68 -4.06 6.65
C ILE A 51 -4.48 -4.00 7.96
N ALA A 52 -5.14 -2.86 8.21
CA ALA A 52 -5.92 -2.66 9.43
C ALA A 52 -7.11 -3.61 9.51
N GLU A 53 -7.85 -3.75 8.40
CA GLU A 53 -8.99 -4.67 8.31
C GLU A 53 -8.57 -6.10 8.59
N GLY A 54 -7.50 -6.55 7.93
CA GLY A 54 -7.00 -7.91 8.11
C GLY A 54 -6.55 -8.19 9.53
N PHE A 55 -5.87 -7.23 10.14
CA PHE A 55 -5.45 -7.35 11.52
C PHE A 55 -6.64 -7.46 12.47
N GLY A 56 -7.73 -6.75 12.16
CA GLY A 56 -8.95 -6.76 12.96
C GLY A 56 -9.80 -8.01 12.82
N ARG A 57 -9.48 -8.89 11.85
CA ARG A 57 -10.19 -10.15 11.64
C ARG A 57 -9.72 -11.21 12.62
N ARG A 58 -10.47 -12.31 12.69
CA ARG A 58 -10.12 -13.44 13.55
C ARG A 58 -9.17 -14.38 12.84
N GLY A 59 -7.97 -14.47 13.33
CA GLY A 59 -7.01 -15.47 12.91
C GLY A 59 -6.17 -15.07 11.71
N ASN A 60 -5.10 -15.84 11.53
CA ASN A 60 -4.04 -15.53 10.58
C ASN A 60 -4.46 -15.77 9.14
N LYS A 61 -5.38 -16.70 8.89
CA LYS A 61 -5.82 -16.99 7.52
C LYS A 61 -6.46 -15.78 6.86
N GLU A 62 -7.38 -15.11 7.57
CA GLU A 62 -8.02 -13.91 7.04
C GLU A 62 -7.04 -12.75 6.95
N PHE A 63 -6.16 -12.61 7.94
CA PHE A 63 -5.14 -11.57 7.92
C PHE A 63 -4.27 -11.70 6.66
N VAL A 64 -3.80 -12.91 6.35
CA VAL A 64 -3.01 -13.18 5.14
C VAL A 64 -3.78 -12.76 3.88
N GLN A 65 -5.06 -13.07 3.80
CA GLN A 65 -5.89 -12.71 2.65
C GLN A 65 -5.92 -11.19 2.45
N PHE A 66 -6.15 -10.43 3.51
CA PHE A 66 -6.18 -8.96 3.43
C PHE A 66 -4.81 -8.38 3.13
N LEU A 67 -3.75 -9.03 3.61
CA LEU A 67 -2.38 -8.60 3.28
C LEU A 67 -2.09 -8.76 1.78
N TRP A 68 -2.59 -9.81 1.15
CA TRP A 68 -2.50 -9.95 -0.31
C TRP A 68 -3.24 -8.81 -1.02
N PHE A 69 -4.41 -8.42 -0.52
CA PHE A 69 -5.15 -7.27 -1.08
C PHE A 69 -4.34 -5.98 -0.93
N ALA A 70 -3.73 -5.77 0.24
CA ALA A 70 -2.89 -4.60 0.47
C ALA A 70 -1.70 -4.57 -0.50
N LYS A 71 -1.07 -5.73 -0.73
CA LYS A 71 0.03 -5.84 -1.68
C LYS A 71 -0.42 -5.50 -3.10
N GLY A 72 -1.60 -5.94 -3.50
CA GLY A 72 -2.20 -5.59 -4.78
C GLY A 72 -2.45 -4.09 -4.91
N SER A 73 -2.89 -3.44 -3.83
CA SER A 73 -3.11 -1.99 -3.81
C SER A 73 -1.79 -1.24 -3.98
N ALA A 74 -0.70 -1.72 -3.38
CA ALA A 74 0.63 -1.12 -3.57
C ALA A 74 1.06 -1.21 -5.03
N ALA A 75 0.78 -2.34 -5.69
CA ALA A 75 1.07 -2.51 -7.12
C ALA A 75 0.26 -1.54 -7.97
N GLU A 76 -0.98 -1.26 -7.59
CA GLU A 76 -1.81 -0.27 -8.29
C GLU A 76 -1.20 1.13 -8.20
N VAL A 77 -0.72 1.52 -7.01
CA VAL A 77 -0.03 2.81 -6.84
C VAL A 77 1.16 2.88 -7.80
N GLN A 78 1.95 1.81 -7.88
CA GLN A 78 3.11 1.77 -8.75
C GLN A 78 2.73 1.90 -10.23
N SER A 79 1.67 1.20 -10.65
CA SER A 79 1.17 1.29 -12.03
C SER A 79 0.72 2.70 -12.36
N GLN A 80 -0.01 3.34 -11.46
CA GLN A 80 -0.53 4.69 -11.67
C GLN A 80 0.56 5.76 -11.66
N LEU A 81 1.66 5.51 -10.95
CA LEU A 81 2.81 6.42 -11.00
C LEU A 81 3.45 6.45 -12.39
N TYR A 82 3.45 5.34 -13.12
CA TYR A 82 3.89 5.34 -14.52
C TYR A 82 3.00 6.24 -15.37
N HIS A 83 1.69 6.13 -15.22
CA HIS A 83 0.76 6.98 -15.98
C HIS A 83 0.99 8.46 -15.64
N ALA A 84 1.14 8.78 -14.37
CA ALA A 84 1.36 10.15 -13.94
C ALA A 84 2.66 10.73 -14.52
N ARG A 85 3.71 9.92 -14.56
CA ARG A 85 4.98 10.33 -15.16
C ARG A 85 4.84 10.53 -16.67
N ASP A 86 4.20 9.59 -17.35
CA ASP A 86 4.02 9.65 -18.81
C ASP A 86 3.20 10.89 -19.21
N LEU A 87 2.23 11.26 -18.39
CA LEU A 87 1.41 12.44 -18.61
C LEU A 87 2.08 13.73 -18.11
N LYS A 88 3.29 13.62 -17.56
CA LYS A 88 4.07 14.75 -17.04
C LYS A 88 3.41 15.45 -15.87
N TYR A 89 2.61 14.72 -15.10
CA TYR A 89 2.01 15.24 -13.88
C TYR A 89 3.01 15.24 -12.72
N VAL A 90 4.04 14.43 -12.82
CA VAL A 90 5.04 14.27 -11.76
C VAL A 90 6.42 14.15 -12.40
N GLN A 91 7.43 14.68 -11.75
CA GLN A 91 8.80 14.56 -12.23
C GLN A 91 9.29 13.13 -12.05
N HIS A 92 10.23 12.73 -12.93
CA HIS A 92 10.76 11.37 -12.94
C HIS A 92 11.32 10.95 -11.57
N ASP A 93 12.10 11.82 -10.94
CA ASP A 93 12.74 11.48 -9.65
C ASP A 93 11.70 11.30 -8.54
N THR A 94 10.67 12.14 -8.52
CA THR A 94 9.60 12.01 -7.54
C THR A 94 8.81 10.73 -7.74
N ALA A 95 8.48 10.41 -9.00
CA ALA A 95 7.79 9.16 -9.32
C ALA A 95 8.61 7.94 -8.90
N LYS A 96 9.91 7.97 -9.16
CA LYS A 96 10.82 6.90 -8.79
C LYS A 96 10.91 6.72 -7.28
N GLU A 97 10.96 7.81 -6.55
CA GLU A 97 11.01 7.79 -5.08
C GLU A 97 9.74 7.16 -4.50
N LEU A 98 8.57 7.58 -4.98
CA LEU A 98 7.30 7.04 -4.51
C LEU A 98 7.12 5.57 -4.91
N TYR A 99 7.59 5.22 -6.11
CA TYR A 99 7.59 3.82 -6.55
C TYR A 99 8.41 2.97 -5.59
N SER A 100 9.59 3.45 -5.20
CA SER A 100 10.46 2.73 -4.26
C SER A 100 9.81 2.60 -2.89
N GLU A 101 9.11 3.63 -2.42
CA GLU A 101 8.35 3.56 -1.16
C GLU A 101 7.29 2.47 -1.22
N ALA A 102 6.51 2.44 -2.30
CA ALA A 102 5.48 1.41 -2.47
C ALA A 102 6.11 0.01 -2.56
N ASN A 103 7.27 -0.09 -3.20
CA ASN A 103 7.98 -1.37 -3.31
C ASN A 103 8.44 -1.88 -1.94
N LEU A 104 8.95 -1.00 -1.10
CA LEU A 104 9.37 -1.35 0.25
C LEU A 104 8.18 -1.82 1.10
N ILE A 105 7.05 -1.11 1.00
CA ILE A 105 5.81 -1.51 1.67
C ILE A 105 5.39 -2.92 1.23
N SER A 106 5.42 -3.15 -0.08
CA SER A 106 5.06 -4.45 -0.66
C SER A 106 5.95 -5.57 -0.12
N ALA A 107 7.26 -5.31 0.00
CA ALA A 107 8.21 -6.29 0.53
C ALA A 107 7.94 -6.60 2.01
N GLU A 108 7.63 -5.58 2.80
CA GLU A 108 7.30 -5.76 4.22
C GLU A 108 5.99 -6.56 4.38
N ILE A 109 5.00 -6.27 3.55
CA ILE A 109 3.74 -7.02 3.54
C ILE A 109 4.01 -8.49 3.23
N TYR A 110 4.82 -8.75 2.20
CA TYR A 110 5.14 -10.12 1.79
C TYR A 110 5.88 -10.87 2.90
N SER A 111 6.81 -10.22 3.58
CA SER A 111 7.51 -10.80 4.71
C SER A 111 6.55 -11.22 5.82
N LEU A 112 5.57 -10.36 6.11
CA LEU A 112 4.55 -10.66 7.12
C LEU A 112 3.65 -11.83 6.67
N ILE A 113 3.26 -11.85 5.40
CA ILE A 113 2.49 -12.95 4.83
C ILE A 113 3.21 -14.29 5.05
N LYS A 114 4.51 -14.33 4.75
CA LYS A 114 5.31 -15.54 4.91
C LYS A 114 5.33 -16.01 6.37
N THR A 115 5.55 -15.09 7.29
CA THR A 115 5.59 -15.42 8.73
C THR A 115 4.24 -15.99 9.19
N LEU A 116 3.15 -15.37 8.81
CA LEU A 116 1.82 -15.81 9.20
C LEU A 116 1.43 -17.14 8.53
N SER A 117 1.88 -17.36 7.30
CA SER A 117 1.59 -18.58 6.56
C SER A 117 2.29 -19.79 7.16
N VAL A 118 3.51 -19.62 7.66
CA VAL A 118 4.22 -20.66 8.40
C VAL A 118 3.41 -21.07 9.64
N ASN A 119 2.91 -20.09 10.38
CA ASN A 119 2.08 -20.36 11.55
C ASN A 119 0.82 -21.13 11.20
N LEU A 120 0.19 -20.81 10.06
CA LEU A 120 -0.99 -21.53 9.59
C LEU A 120 -0.67 -23.00 9.30
N THR A 121 0.48 -23.25 8.68
CA THR A 121 0.94 -24.59 8.36
C THR A 121 1.13 -25.40 9.63
N HIS A 122 1.73 -24.81 10.66
CA HIS A 122 1.92 -25.48 11.96
C HIS A 122 0.60 -25.81 12.64
N VAL A 123 -0.36 -24.91 12.55
CA VAL A 123 -1.67 -25.11 13.20
C VAL A 123 -2.43 -26.27 12.57
N LYS A 124 -2.22 -26.54 11.28
CA LYS A 124 -2.92 -27.60 10.55
C LYS A 124 -2.41 -28.99 10.86
N VAL A 125 -1.25 -29.11 11.45
CA VAL A 125 -0.69 -30.40 11.83
C VAL A 125 -1.32 -30.90 13.11
#